data_1170c94938a64ff6a1cb9bf4a4315932
#
_entry.id   1170c94938a64ff6a1cb9bf4a4315932
#
_cell.length_a   1.000
_cell.length_b   1.000
_cell.length_c   1.000
_cell.angle_alpha   90.00
_cell.angle_beta   90.00
_cell.angle_gamma   90.00
#
_symmetry.space_group_name_H-M   'P 1'
#
loop_
_entity.id
_entity.type
_entity.pdbx_description
1 polymer ?
#
loop_
_entity_poly.entity_id
_entity_poly.type
_entity_poly.pdbx_seq_one_letter_code
_entity_poly.pdbx_strand_id
1 'polypeptide(L)'
;TVTNGKTTTVRLTSHLLRANGLRVGMTNTDGVYVNGRQTDSGDCSGPRSARNVLAHPDVDAAVLETARGGMLREGLAFDRCQVAVVTNIGMGDHLGLNYISTVEDLAVLKRVIVQNVATSGTAVLNATDPIVAAMAANCPGDVIFFGLDTHHPVIATHRAQGKRVLFVEDDHIVAMQGQHSVRIPLSEVPVTRSGAIAFQIENAMASIAAAWAIDIPWETICKGLATFVSDTQGVPGRFNVFDYKGATVIADYGHNPDAIKALVQAVTNLPAQRRSVVISGAGDRRDDDIREQTRIIGDAFDEVVLYQDACQRGRVDGEVLKLLRQGLEGAKRTRQVDEIYGEFLAIDKAMERLNQGDLCLILIDQVEEALAHITQRVNS
;
A
#
# COMPACT_ATOMS: atom_id res chain seq x y z
N THR A 1 -0.24 -6.63 8.82
CA THR A 1 -1.58 -6.44 8.23
C THR A 1 -1.98 -4.97 8.21
N VAL A 2 -2.82 -4.55 7.27
CA VAL A 2 -3.23 -3.13 7.12
C VAL A 2 -4.43 -3.04 6.17
N THR A 3 -5.05 -1.87 5.99
CA THR A 3 -6.01 -1.65 4.90
C THR A 3 -5.26 -1.39 3.59
N ASN A 4 -4.34 -0.41 3.55
CA ASN A 4 -3.54 -0.06 2.38
C ASN A 4 -2.04 -0.16 2.67
N GLY A 5 -1.21 -0.46 1.65
CA GLY A 5 0.25 -0.54 1.76
C GLY A 5 0.82 -1.93 2.11
N LYS A 6 -0.01 -2.97 2.27
CA LYS A 6 0.42 -4.34 2.61
C LYS A 6 1.53 -4.86 1.71
N THR A 7 1.25 -4.97 0.43
CA THR A 7 2.14 -5.59 -0.55
C THR A 7 3.47 -4.84 -0.67
N THR A 8 3.45 -3.51 -0.69
CA THR A 8 4.68 -2.69 -0.72
C THR A 8 5.52 -2.92 0.52
N THR A 9 4.91 -2.87 1.72
CA THR A 9 5.63 -3.09 2.99
C THR A 9 6.22 -4.50 3.06
N VAL A 10 5.47 -5.53 2.66
CA VAL A 10 5.95 -6.92 2.63
C VAL A 10 7.13 -7.08 1.66
N ARG A 11 7.02 -6.54 0.45
CA ARG A 11 8.08 -6.63 -0.56
C ARG A 11 9.34 -5.87 -0.13
N LEU A 12 9.19 -4.65 0.39
CA LEU A 12 10.34 -3.87 0.88
C LEU A 12 10.98 -4.55 2.09
N THR A 13 10.21 -5.03 3.06
CA THR A 13 10.74 -5.78 4.21
C THR A 13 11.51 -7.01 3.74
N SER A 14 10.93 -7.81 2.81
CA SER A 14 11.61 -8.97 2.23
C SER A 14 12.91 -8.58 1.53
N HIS A 15 12.94 -7.45 0.82
CA HIS A 15 14.13 -6.94 0.16
C HIS A 15 15.23 -6.59 1.17
N LEU A 16 14.88 -5.92 2.28
CA LEU A 16 15.85 -5.59 3.35
C LEU A 16 16.43 -6.85 4.01
N LEU A 17 15.60 -7.86 4.28
CA LEU A 17 16.06 -9.11 4.88
C LEU A 17 16.98 -9.90 3.91
N ARG A 18 16.63 -9.92 2.62
CA ARG A 18 17.49 -10.54 1.59
C ARG A 18 18.82 -9.79 1.42
N ALA A 19 18.82 -8.47 1.51
CA ALA A 19 20.05 -7.67 1.50
C ALA A 19 20.99 -8.02 2.67
N ASN A 20 20.42 -8.55 3.77
CA ASN A 20 21.19 -9.09 4.90
C ASN A 20 21.63 -10.58 4.71
N GLY A 21 21.41 -11.14 3.53
CA GLY A 21 21.82 -12.51 3.20
C GLY A 21 20.85 -13.61 3.63
N LEU A 22 19.66 -13.27 4.16
CA LEU A 22 18.65 -14.25 4.54
C LEU A 22 17.91 -14.81 3.31
N ARG A 23 17.60 -16.10 3.33
CA ARG A 23 16.69 -16.74 2.37
C ARG A 23 15.27 -16.46 2.81
N VAL A 24 14.59 -15.53 2.12
CA VAL A 24 13.28 -15.03 2.54
C VAL A 24 12.17 -15.74 1.79
N GLY A 25 11.22 -16.31 2.54
CA GLY A 25 9.90 -16.69 2.06
C GLY A 25 8.92 -15.55 2.22
N MET A 26 8.15 -15.23 1.19
CA MET A 26 7.22 -14.11 1.19
C MET A 26 5.87 -14.53 0.61
N THR A 27 4.79 -14.08 1.24
CA THR A 27 3.42 -14.19 0.69
C THR A 27 2.79 -12.82 0.55
N ASN A 28 2.07 -12.59 -0.53
CA ASN A 28 1.28 -11.38 -0.75
C ASN A 28 0.09 -11.65 -1.69
N THR A 29 -0.63 -10.60 -2.09
CA THR A 29 -1.77 -10.68 -3.03
C THR A 29 -1.39 -11.11 -4.44
N ASP A 30 -0.10 -11.06 -4.80
CA ASP A 30 0.37 -11.41 -6.15
C ASP A 30 0.93 -12.85 -6.21
N GLY A 31 1.27 -13.46 -5.05
CA GLY A 31 1.78 -14.83 -5.02
C GLY A 31 2.59 -15.21 -3.78
N VAL A 32 3.25 -16.36 -3.91
CA VAL A 32 4.25 -16.89 -2.98
C VAL A 32 5.63 -16.78 -3.62
N TYR A 33 6.59 -16.29 -2.86
CA TYR A 33 7.97 -16.14 -3.32
C TYR A 33 8.94 -16.81 -2.34
N VAL A 34 9.91 -17.54 -2.86
CA VAL A 34 11.02 -18.10 -2.07
C VAL A 34 12.32 -17.55 -2.64
N ASN A 35 13.05 -16.83 -1.80
CA ASN A 35 14.30 -16.15 -2.15
C ASN A 35 14.22 -15.30 -3.45
N GLY A 36 13.08 -14.59 -3.63
CA GLY A 36 12.80 -13.72 -4.78
C GLY A 36 12.26 -14.43 -6.01
N ARG A 37 12.19 -15.78 -6.03
CA ARG A 37 11.56 -16.53 -7.11
C ARG A 37 10.11 -16.81 -6.77
N GLN A 38 9.19 -16.46 -7.67
CA GLN A 38 7.79 -16.79 -7.53
C GLN A 38 7.57 -18.30 -7.67
N THR A 39 6.87 -18.89 -6.70
CA THR A 39 6.57 -20.34 -6.65
C THR A 39 5.06 -20.62 -6.77
N ASP A 40 4.23 -19.63 -6.51
CA ASP A 40 2.78 -19.72 -6.68
C ASP A 40 2.25 -18.32 -7.06
N SER A 41 1.11 -18.23 -7.73
CA SER A 41 0.50 -16.99 -8.21
C SER A 41 -0.92 -16.80 -7.68
N GLY A 42 -1.42 -15.57 -7.72
CA GLY A 42 -2.73 -15.17 -7.24
C GLY A 42 -2.73 -14.72 -5.77
N ASP A 43 -3.90 -14.51 -5.19
CA ASP A 43 -4.02 -14.02 -3.81
C ASP A 43 -3.54 -15.06 -2.79
N CYS A 44 -2.30 -14.89 -2.37
CA CYS A 44 -1.60 -15.73 -1.40
C CYS A 44 -1.48 -15.07 0.00
N SER A 45 -2.33 -14.10 0.32
CA SER A 45 -2.32 -13.36 1.59
C SER A 45 -3.02 -14.10 2.77
N GLY A 46 -3.30 -15.39 2.59
CA GLY A 46 -3.99 -16.23 3.57
C GLY A 46 -3.11 -17.26 4.30
N PRO A 47 -3.67 -17.93 5.34
CA PRO A 47 -2.93 -18.87 6.19
C PRO A 47 -2.38 -20.08 5.44
N ARG A 48 -3.04 -20.55 4.38
CA ARG A 48 -2.56 -21.67 3.58
C ARG A 48 -1.19 -21.38 2.95
N SER A 49 -1.06 -20.25 2.29
CA SER A 49 0.19 -19.81 1.67
C SER A 49 1.27 -19.54 2.72
N ALA A 50 0.87 -18.95 3.86
CA ALA A 50 1.77 -18.73 4.98
C ALA A 50 2.35 -20.06 5.53
N ARG A 51 1.52 -21.11 5.69
CA ARG A 51 2.00 -22.47 6.08
C ARG A 51 3.00 -23.04 5.10
N ASN A 52 2.77 -22.87 3.79
CA ASN A 52 3.70 -23.35 2.77
C ASN A 52 5.08 -22.69 2.90
N VAL A 53 5.12 -21.38 3.13
CA VAL A 53 6.37 -20.64 3.34
C VAL A 53 7.06 -21.06 4.64
N LEU A 54 6.30 -21.15 5.75
CA LEU A 54 6.87 -21.52 7.06
C LEU A 54 7.44 -22.95 7.12
N ALA A 55 6.90 -23.86 6.30
CA ALA A 55 7.38 -25.24 6.20
C ALA A 55 8.46 -25.43 5.14
N HIS A 56 8.82 -24.39 4.39
CA HIS A 56 9.75 -24.52 3.26
C HIS A 56 11.22 -24.63 3.75
N PRO A 57 11.99 -25.65 3.35
CA PRO A 57 13.33 -25.92 3.88
C PRO A 57 14.37 -24.85 3.51
N ASP A 58 14.14 -24.09 2.44
CA ASP A 58 15.05 -23.02 1.98
C ASP A 58 14.65 -21.63 2.51
N VAL A 59 13.86 -21.54 3.56
CA VAL A 59 13.42 -20.26 4.17
C VAL A 59 14.07 -20.10 5.54
N ASP A 60 14.85 -19.02 5.69
CA ASP A 60 15.41 -18.61 6.98
C ASP A 60 14.50 -17.61 7.70
N ALA A 61 13.79 -16.77 6.93
CA ALA A 61 12.86 -15.77 7.44
C ALA A 61 11.59 -15.70 6.57
N ALA A 62 10.43 -15.58 7.21
CA ALA A 62 9.14 -15.46 6.53
C ALA A 62 8.57 -14.04 6.69
N VAL A 63 8.17 -13.42 5.58
CA VAL A 63 7.46 -12.14 5.54
C VAL A 63 6.07 -12.38 4.95
N LEU A 64 5.04 -12.33 5.79
CA LEU A 64 3.72 -12.82 5.47
C LEU A 64 2.71 -11.67 5.41
N GLU A 65 2.16 -11.41 4.22
CA GLU A 65 0.98 -10.56 4.10
C GLU A 65 -0.21 -11.29 4.75
N THR A 66 -0.89 -10.62 5.67
CA THR A 66 -2.01 -11.20 6.41
C THR A 66 -3.26 -10.38 6.14
N ALA A 67 -4.11 -10.88 5.26
CA ALA A 67 -5.35 -10.23 4.87
C ALA A 67 -6.51 -10.62 5.77
N ARG A 68 -7.50 -9.71 5.88
CA ARG A 68 -8.73 -9.88 6.66
C ARG A 68 -9.45 -11.21 6.37
N GLY A 69 -9.66 -11.51 5.09
CA GLY A 69 -10.43 -12.68 4.68
C GLY A 69 -9.81 -14.01 5.13
N GLY A 70 -8.48 -14.11 5.08
CA GLY A 70 -7.74 -15.28 5.58
C GLY A 70 -7.89 -15.44 7.07
N MET A 71 -7.67 -14.37 7.84
CA MET A 71 -7.81 -14.40 9.31
C MET A 71 -9.21 -14.79 9.76
N LEU A 72 -10.26 -14.31 9.09
CA LEU A 72 -11.64 -14.65 9.45
C LEU A 72 -11.99 -16.11 9.21
N ARG A 73 -11.46 -16.71 8.13
CA ARG A 73 -11.82 -18.08 7.75
C ARG A 73 -10.98 -19.13 8.47
N GLU A 74 -9.69 -18.88 8.67
CA GLU A 74 -8.74 -19.92 9.09
C GLU A 74 -7.79 -19.45 10.23
N GLY A 75 -7.93 -18.21 10.70
CA GLY A 75 -7.01 -17.63 11.69
C GLY A 75 -5.63 -17.32 11.13
N LEU A 76 -4.60 -17.46 11.96
CA LEU A 76 -3.20 -17.33 11.60
C LEU A 76 -2.58 -18.72 11.35
N ALA A 77 -1.51 -18.76 10.53
CA ALA A 77 -0.77 -19.99 10.26
C ALA A 77 0.33 -20.27 11.30
N PHE A 78 0.45 -19.43 12.32
CA PHE A 78 1.50 -19.46 13.34
C PHE A 78 0.93 -19.01 14.71
N ASP A 79 1.54 -19.46 15.80
CA ASP A 79 1.16 -19.09 17.16
C ASP A 79 1.87 -17.83 17.64
N ARG A 80 3.09 -17.58 17.15
CA ARG A 80 3.90 -16.41 17.52
C ARG A 80 4.62 -15.86 16.29
N CYS A 81 4.84 -14.54 16.28
CA CYS A 81 5.71 -13.85 15.33
C CYS A 81 6.74 -12.98 16.06
N GLN A 82 7.91 -12.78 15.44
CA GLN A 82 8.94 -11.87 15.98
C GLN A 82 8.53 -10.42 15.76
N VAL A 83 7.91 -10.13 14.61
CA VAL A 83 7.49 -8.77 14.27
C VAL A 83 6.07 -8.80 13.71
N ALA A 84 5.21 -7.95 14.27
CA ALA A 84 3.90 -7.63 13.69
C ALA A 84 3.91 -6.19 13.20
N VAL A 85 3.46 -5.96 11.96
CA VAL A 85 3.37 -4.62 11.37
C VAL A 85 1.92 -4.26 11.11
N VAL A 86 1.47 -3.10 11.62
CA VAL A 86 0.14 -2.52 11.32
C VAL A 86 0.30 -1.06 10.94
N THR A 87 0.05 -0.72 9.66
CA THR A 87 0.28 0.65 9.16
C THR A 87 -0.97 1.53 9.21
N ASN A 88 -2.14 0.97 8.91
CA ASN A 88 -3.39 1.73 8.95
C ASN A 88 -4.61 0.79 9.02
N ILE A 89 -5.71 1.31 9.54
CA ILE A 89 -7.03 0.68 9.53
C ILE A 89 -8.04 1.69 9.02
N GLY A 90 -8.52 1.50 7.81
CA GLY A 90 -9.45 2.40 7.14
C GLY A 90 -10.76 1.73 6.76
N MET A 91 -11.72 2.55 6.33
CA MET A 91 -13.05 2.10 5.89
C MET A 91 -13.01 1.28 4.59
N GLY A 92 -11.89 1.32 3.85
CA GLY A 92 -11.72 0.66 2.57
C GLY A 92 -11.60 -0.87 2.59
N ASP A 93 -11.69 -1.54 3.75
CA ASP A 93 -11.42 -2.98 3.88
C ASP A 93 -12.72 -3.83 3.97
N HIS A 94 -13.57 -3.73 2.94
CA HIS A 94 -14.79 -4.54 2.77
C HIS A 94 -15.72 -4.56 4.00
N LEU A 95 -16.01 -3.41 4.60
CA LEU A 95 -17.01 -3.31 5.67
C LEU A 95 -18.39 -3.75 5.18
N GLY A 96 -19.16 -4.38 6.06
CA GLY A 96 -20.47 -4.95 5.75
C GLY A 96 -20.45 -6.43 5.33
N LEU A 97 -19.27 -7.04 5.17
CA LEU A 97 -19.14 -8.46 4.84
C LEU A 97 -18.67 -9.28 6.06
N ASN A 98 -19.21 -10.50 6.19
CA ASN A 98 -18.81 -11.49 7.22
C ASN A 98 -18.89 -10.92 8.66
N TYR A 99 -19.96 -10.22 8.98
CA TYR A 99 -20.23 -9.63 10.31
C TYR A 99 -19.23 -8.55 10.76
N ILE A 100 -18.33 -8.08 9.90
CA ILE A 100 -17.44 -6.94 10.14
C ILE A 100 -18.08 -5.70 9.55
N SER A 101 -18.79 -4.94 10.38
CA SER A 101 -19.60 -3.80 9.92
C SER A 101 -18.97 -2.45 10.23
N THR A 102 -18.08 -2.40 11.20
CA THR A 102 -17.44 -1.17 11.66
C THR A 102 -15.91 -1.26 11.55
N VAL A 103 -15.25 -0.12 11.65
CA VAL A 103 -13.78 -0.03 11.71
C VAL A 103 -13.26 -0.63 13.03
N GLU A 104 -14.05 -0.54 14.09
CA GLU A 104 -13.76 -1.12 15.40
C GLU A 104 -13.77 -2.66 15.34
N ASP A 105 -14.74 -3.27 14.65
CA ASP A 105 -14.77 -4.73 14.43
C ASP A 105 -13.52 -5.18 13.65
N LEU A 106 -13.16 -4.41 12.63
CA LEU A 106 -11.95 -4.64 11.83
C LEU A 106 -10.69 -4.52 12.67
N ALA A 107 -10.64 -3.55 13.59
CA ALA A 107 -9.53 -3.36 14.51
C ALA A 107 -9.36 -4.56 15.46
N VAL A 108 -10.46 -5.09 15.99
CA VAL A 108 -10.43 -6.31 16.82
C VAL A 108 -9.83 -7.49 16.09
N LEU A 109 -10.23 -7.69 14.82
CA LEU A 109 -9.68 -8.76 13.98
C LEU A 109 -8.19 -8.56 13.71
N LYS A 110 -7.79 -7.36 13.26
CA LYS A 110 -6.39 -7.10 12.90
C LYS A 110 -5.45 -7.06 14.10
N ARG A 111 -5.96 -6.72 15.29
CA ARG A 111 -5.21 -6.73 16.54
C ARG A 111 -4.68 -8.12 16.91
N VAL A 112 -5.31 -9.19 16.44
CA VAL A 112 -4.87 -10.58 16.68
C VAL A 112 -3.39 -10.76 16.33
N ILE A 113 -2.89 -10.14 15.25
CA ILE A 113 -1.48 -10.28 14.88
C ILE A 113 -0.54 -9.63 15.91
N VAL A 114 -0.97 -8.51 16.53
CA VAL A 114 -0.21 -7.81 17.58
C VAL A 114 -0.21 -8.63 18.87
N GLN A 115 -1.35 -9.26 19.22
CA GLN A 115 -1.48 -10.12 20.39
C GLN A 115 -0.62 -11.39 20.31
N ASN A 116 -0.25 -11.80 19.09
CA ASN A 116 0.59 -12.96 18.82
C ASN A 116 2.08 -12.63 18.62
N VAL A 117 2.49 -11.41 18.93
CA VAL A 117 3.92 -11.07 19.04
C VAL A 117 4.55 -11.85 20.18
N ALA A 118 5.74 -12.42 19.97
CA ALA A 118 6.50 -13.05 21.02
C ALA A 118 6.88 -12.04 22.12
N THR A 119 7.06 -12.47 23.35
CA THR A 119 7.47 -11.57 24.44
C THR A 119 8.83 -10.90 24.22
N SER A 120 9.70 -11.51 23.40
CA SER A 120 10.95 -10.94 22.91
C SER A 120 10.81 -10.25 21.55
N GLY A 121 9.60 -10.21 20.99
CA GLY A 121 9.32 -9.63 19.68
C GLY A 121 8.87 -8.17 19.76
N THR A 122 8.45 -7.63 18.61
CA THR A 122 8.12 -6.20 18.49
C THR A 122 6.88 -5.99 17.62
N ALA A 123 5.96 -5.13 18.07
CA ALA A 123 4.91 -4.58 17.19
C ALA A 123 5.40 -3.26 16.58
N VAL A 124 5.24 -3.11 15.28
CA VAL A 124 5.51 -1.89 14.50
C VAL A 124 4.17 -1.24 14.17
N LEU A 125 3.88 -0.09 14.74
CA LEU A 125 2.57 0.53 14.73
C LEU A 125 2.63 1.99 14.24
N ASN A 126 1.70 2.37 13.38
CA ASN A 126 1.55 3.77 12.96
C ASN A 126 0.94 4.59 14.11
N ALA A 127 1.69 5.59 14.57
CA ALA A 127 1.27 6.47 15.65
C ALA A 127 0.14 7.43 15.25
N THR A 128 0.03 7.77 13.94
CA THR A 128 -0.94 8.75 13.44
C THR A 128 -2.34 8.16 13.23
N ASP A 129 -2.45 6.83 13.23
CA ASP A 129 -3.74 6.14 13.26
C ASP A 129 -4.08 5.77 14.70
N PRO A 130 -5.07 6.43 15.34
CA PRO A 130 -5.38 6.23 16.75
C PRO A 130 -5.82 4.80 17.08
N ILE A 131 -6.46 4.12 16.13
CA ILE A 131 -6.89 2.73 16.30
C ILE A 131 -5.68 1.79 16.30
N VAL A 132 -4.73 2.03 15.40
CA VAL A 132 -3.47 1.28 15.34
C VAL A 132 -2.62 1.56 16.57
N ALA A 133 -2.47 2.83 16.96
CA ALA A 133 -1.69 3.22 18.13
C ALA A 133 -2.22 2.56 19.43
N ALA A 134 -3.55 2.46 19.57
CA ALA A 134 -4.17 1.81 20.73
C ALA A 134 -3.86 0.30 20.82
N MET A 135 -3.47 -0.36 19.74
CA MET A 135 -3.09 -1.78 19.75
C MET A 135 -1.82 -2.04 20.56
N ALA A 136 -1.00 -1.02 20.83
CA ALA A 136 0.22 -1.14 21.64
C ALA A 136 -0.05 -1.76 23.02
N ALA A 137 -1.19 -1.44 23.62
CA ALA A 137 -1.60 -2.01 24.92
C ALA A 137 -1.84 -3.53 24.88
N ASN A 138 -1.95 -4.12 23.71
CA ASN A 138 -2.19 -5.56 23.52
C ASN A 138 -0.93 -6.32 23.08
N CYS A 139 0.20 -5.64 22.89
CA CYS A 139 1.45 -6.27 22.50
C CYS A 139 2.14 -6.91 23.70
N PRO A 140 2.44 -8.22 23.67
CA PRO A 140 3.21 -8.86 24.76
C PRO A 140 4.69 -8.49 24.78
N GLY A 141 5.22 -8.03 23.63
CA GLY A 141 6.62 -7.63 23.44
C GLY A 141 6.80 -6.12 23.40
N ASP A 142 7.85 -5.68 22.75
CA ASP A 142 8.16 -4.27 22.53
C ASP A 142 7.28 -3.63 21.45
N VAL A 143 7.27 -2.29 21.42
CA VAL A 143 6.58 -1.50 20.41
C VAL A 143 7.55 -0.49 19.78
N ILE A 144 7.52 -0.40 18.45
CA ILE A 144 8.11 0.69 17.68
C ILE A 144 6.97 1.49 17.08
N PHE A 145 6.90 2.78 17.36
CA PHE A 145 5.98 3.67 16.68
C PHE A 145 6.65 4.39 15.53
N PHE A 146 5.90 4.57 14.44
CA PHE A 146 6.31 5.42 13.33
C PHE A 146 5.20 6.40 12.95
N GLY A 147 5.57 7.53 12.36
CA GLY A 147 4.64 8.55 11.86
C GLY A 147 5.39 9.67 11.16
N LEU A 148 4.68 10.43 10.32
CA LEU A 148 5.30 11.52 9.53
C LEU A 148 5.68 12.73 10.40
N ASP A 149 4.96 12.98 11.50
CA ASP A 149 5.14 14.16 12.35
C ASP A 149 5.95 13.83 13.61
N THR A 150 7.13 14.43 13.75
CA THR A 150 8.00 14.31 14.92
C THR A 150 7.34 14.81 16.21
N HIS A 151 6.37 15.72 16.11
CA HIS A 151 5.66 16.32 17.25
C HIS A 151 4.37 15.57 17.62
N HIS A 152 4.02 14.52 16.86
CA HIS A 152 2.83 13.72 17.18
C HIS A 152 2.91 13.21 18.64
N PRO A 153 1.87 13.39 19.46
CA PRO A 153 1.92 13.09 20.91
C PRO A 153 2.40 11.68 21.24
N VAL A 154 1.97 10.66 20.47
CA VAL A 154 2.38 9.26 20.66
C VAL A 154 3.89 9.11 20.38
N ILE A 155 4.41 9.69 19.30
CA ILE A 155 5.83 9.67 18.95
C ILE A 155 6.64 10.39 20.05
N ALA A 156 6.24 11.61 20.42
CA ALA A 156 6.94 12.43 21.40
C ALA A 156 6.99 11.73 22.77
N THR A 157 5.88 11.13 23.22
CA THR A 157 5.81 10.43 24.50
C THR A 157 6.69 9.17 24.49
N HIS A 158 6.61 8.36 23.44
CA HIS A 158 7.39 7.13 23.32
C HIS A 158 8.90 7.40 23.24
N ARG A 159 9.28 8.45 22.49
CA ARG A 159 10.65 8.98 22.41
C ARG A 159 11.17 9.45 23.77
N ALA A 160 10.36 10.20 24.53
CA ALA A 160 10.73 10.67 25.86
C ALA A 160 10.99 9.54 26.86
N GLN A 161 10.38 8.37 26.63
CA GLN A 161 10.62 7.15 27.39
C GLN A 161 11.90 6.40 26.95
N GLY A 162 12.66 6.92 25.98
CA GLY A 162 13.86 6.28 25.44
C GLY A 162 13.58 5.08 24.54
N LYS A 163 12.32 4.88 24.11
CA LYS A 163 11.91 3.76 23.27
C LYS A 163 12.12 4.06 21.78
N ARG A 164 12.03 3.02 20.95
CA ARG A 164 12.27 3.10 19.49
C ARG A 164 11.13 3.80 18.78
N VAL A 165 11.45 4.82 17.98
CA VAL A 165 10.51 5.56 17.12
C VAL A 165 11.12 5.85 15.76
N LEU A 166 10.25 6.01 14.72
CA LEU A 166 10.62 6.57 13.44
C LEU A 166 9.69 7.75 13.11
N PHE A 167 10.27 8.82 12.59
CA PHE A 167 9.53 10.01 12.15
C PHE A 167 10.26 10.72 11.01
N VAL A 168 9.63 11.72 10.41
CA VAL A 168 10.25 12.56 9.38
C VAL A 168 10.65 13.88 9.99
N GLU A 169 11.88 14.31 9.71
CA GLU A 169 12.44 15.60 10.10
C GLU A 169 13.46 16.04 9.06
N ASP A 170 13.36 17.28 8.57
CA ASP A 170 14.29 17.90 7.62
C ASP A 170 14.60 16.98 6.40
N ASP A 171 13.58 16.51 5.71
CA ASP A 171 13.70 15.61 4.56
C ASP A 171 14.44 14.27 4.84
N HIS A 172 14.46 13.84 6.10
CA HIS A 172 15.04 12.56 6.53
C HIS A 172 14.00 11.70 7.25
N ILE A 173 14.08 10.41 7.05
CA ILE A 173 13.54 9.43 7.99
C ILE A 173 14.54 9.35 9.14
N VAL A 174 14.08 9.62 10.36
CA VAL A 174 14.88 9.56 11.58
C VAL A 174 14.42 8.37 12.40
N ALA A 175 15.31 7.40 12.61
CA ALA A 175 15.12 6.31 13.57
C ALA A 175 15.84 6.66 14.86
N MET A 176 15.14 6.67 16.00
CA MET A 176 15.68 7.11 17.27
C MET A 176 15.37 6.13 18.40
N GLN A 177 16.37 5.89 19.27
CA GLN A 177 16.22 5.17 20.53
C GLN A 177 17.08 5.86 21.60
N GLY A 178 16.44 6.43 22.62
CA GLY A 178 17.15 7.22 23.65
C GLY A 178 17.87 8.40 23.02
N GLN A 179 19.20 8.43 23.13
CA GLN A 179 20.08 9.45 22.54
C GLN A 179 20.68 9.03 21.19
N HIS A 180 20.47 7.79 20.76
CA HIS A 180 21.00 7.30 19.48
C HIS A 180 20.00 7.55 18.35
N SER A 181 20.48 8.08 17.25
CA SER A 181 19.66 8.28 16.06
C SER A 181 20.42 7.93 14.77
N VAL A 182 19.66 7.45 13.80
CA VAL A 182 20.10 7.25 12.41
C VAL A 182 19.20 8.09 11.54
N ARG A 183 19.78 8.87 10.63
CA ARG A 183 19.09 9.74 9.69
C ARG A 183 19.29 9.23 8.27
N ILE A 184 18.19 8.98 7.55
CA ILE A 184 18.19 8.46 6.19
C ILE A 184 17.55 9.52 5.29
N PRO A 185 18.28 10.16 4.36
CA PRO A 185 17.71 11.14 3.45
C PRO A 185 16.59 10.52 2.59
N LEU A 186 15.46 11.20 2.45
CA LEU A 186 14.35 10.74 1.60
C LEU A 186 14.78 10.64 0.12
N SER A 187 15.79 11.39 -0.30
CA SER A 187 16.41 11.30 -1.62
C SER A 187 17.12 9.95 -1.88
N GLU A 188 17.53 9.24 -0.82
CA GLU A 188 18.15 7.93 -0.87
C GLU A 188 17.12 6.77 -0.74
N VAL A 189 15.83 7.09 -0.70
CA VAL A 189 14.73 6.12 -0.62
C VAL A 189 13.85 6.25 -1.87
N PRO A 190 14.22 5.63 -3.00
CA PRO A 190 13.60 5.86 -4.32
C PRO A 190 12.08 5.70 -4.35
N VAL A 191 11.53 4.74 -3.59
CA VAL A 191 10.10 4.48 -3.51
C VAL A 191 9.30 5.70 -3.04
N THR A 192 9.90 6.61 -2.27
CA THR A 192 9.26 7.83 -1.75
C THR A 192 9.27 8.99 -2.75
N ARG A 193 10.02 8.87 -3.86
CA ARG A 193 10.29 9.94 -4.82
C ARG A 193 10.77 11.22 -4.13
N SER A 194 11.86 11.09 -3.40
CA SER A 194 12.46 12.18 -2.61
C SER A 194 11.46 12.84 -1.64
N GLY A 195 10.57 12.03 -1.06
CA GLY A 195 9.59 12.50 -0.08
C GLY A 195 8.26 13.01 -0.66
N ALA A 196 8.08 13.01 -1.99
CA ALA A 196 6.84 13.49 -2.61
C ALA A 196 5.61 12.62 -2.29
N ILE A 197 5.81 11.34 -1.93
CA ILE A 197 4.74 10.36 -1.74
C ILE A 197 4.66 9.95 -0.26
N ALA A 198 3.79 10.61 0.49
CA ALA A 198 3.66 10.44 1.95
C ALA A 198 3.38 8.98 2.37
N PHE A 199 2.43 8.27 1.71
CA PHE A 199 2.14 6.89 2.08
C PHE A 199 3.30 5.93 1.78
N GLN A 200 4.18 6.23 0.83
CA GLN A 200 5.39 5.44 0.60
C GLN A 200 6.46 5.71 1.66
N ILE A 201 6.51 6.92 2.22
CA ILE A 201 7.36 7.19 3.39
C ILE A 201 6.89 6.33 4.57
N GLU A 202 5.59 6.25 4.83
CA GLU A 202 5.02 5.39 5.88
C GLU A 202 5.33 3.91 5.64
N ASN A 203 5.18 3.41 4.40
CA ASN A 203 5.54 2.03 4.04
C ASN A 203 7.05 1.77 4.25
N ALA A 204 7.90 2.74 3.90
CA ALA A 204 9.35 2.64 4.12
C ALA A 204 9.67 2.62 5.62
N MET A 205 9.12 3.53 6.43
CA MET A 205 9.31 3.55 7.87
C MET A 205 8.85 2.24 8.54
N ALA A 206 7.71 1.69 8.13
CA ALA A 206 7.22 0.41 8.62
C ALA A 206 8.19 -0.74 8.32
N SER A 207 8.77 -0.75 7.12
CA SER A 207 9.74 -1.77 6.69
C SER A 207 11.09 -1.60 7.38
N ILE A 208 11.57 -0.36 7.56
CA ILE A 208 12.78 -0.03 8.34
C ILE A 208 12.60 -0.52 9.79
N ALA A 209 11.46 -0.18 10.41
CA ALA A 209 11.16 -0.59 11.78
C ALA A 209 11.12 -2.12 11.93
N ALA A 210 10.55 -2.83 10.94
CA ALA A 210 10.51 -4.28 10.94
C ALA A 210 11.92 -4.89 10.83
N ALA A 211 12.79 -4.36 9.98
CA ALA A 211 14.17 -4.79 9.86
C ALA A 211 14.99 -4.45 11.12
N TRP A 212 14.79 -3.25 11.69
CA TRP A 212 15.42 -2.85 12.95
C TRP A 212 14.97 -3.71 14.14
N ALA A 213 13.72 -4.14 14.16
CA ALA A 213 13.18 -5.00 15.23
C ALA A 213 13.84 -6.37 15.32
N ILE A 214 14.50 -6.82 14.27
CA ILE A 214 15.27 -8.08 14.21
C ILE A 214 16.78 -7.84 14.02
N ASP A 215 17.24 -6.66 14.41
CA ASP A 215 18.65 -6.28 14.48
C ASP A 215 19.41 -6.33 13.14
N ILE A 216 18.73 -6.07 12.00
CA ILE A 216 19.41 -5.87 10.73
C ILE A 216 20.33 -4.63 10.83
N PRO A 217 21.61 -4.73 10.44
CA PRO A 217 22.54 -3.61 10.50
C PRO A 217 22.06 -2.40 9.69
N TRP A 218 22.23 -1.21 10.23
CA TRP A 218 21.80 0.05 9.57
C TRP A 218 22.43 0.24 8.20
N GLU A 219 23.67 -0.14 8.02
CA GLU A 219 24.33 -0.10 6.70
C GLU A 219 23.58 -0.95 5.67
N THR A 220 23.12 -2.14 6.07
CA THR A 220 22.33 -3.04 5.21
C THR A 220 20.95 -2.46 4.92
N ILE A 221 20.30 -1.87 5.94
CA ILE A 221 18.99 -1.20 5.78
C ILE A 221 19.12 -0.07 4.75
N CYS A 222 20.08 0.85 4.93
CA CYS A 222 20.29 1.97 4.01
C CYS A 222 20.59 1.52 2.58
N LYS A 223 21.49 0.55 2.40
CA LYS A 223 21.80 -0.02 1.07
C LYS A 223 20.57 -0.68 0.43
N GLY A 224 19.80 -1.42 1.22
CA GLY A 224 18.57 -2.06 0.76
C GLY A 224 17.53 -1.06 0.32
N LEU A 225 17.32 0.01 1.08
CA LEU A 225 16.40 1.09 0.73
C LEU A 225 16.78 1.77 -0.60
N ALA A 226 18.06 2.06 -0.79
CA ALA A 226 18.58 2.73 -2.00
C ALA A 226 18.41 1.87 -3.27
N THR A 227 18.31 0.56 -3.13
CA THR A 227 18.15 -0.38 -4.26
C THR A 227 16.71 -0.83 -4.50
N PHE A 228 15.77 -0.46 -3.63
CA PHE A 228 14.38 -0.83 -3.79
C PHE A 228 13.63 0.19 -4.66
N VAL A 229 13.20 -0.25 -5.83
CA VAL A 229 12.45 0.56 -6.80
C VAL A 229 11.04 0.02 -6.95
N SER A 230 10.05 0.93 -6.97
CA SER A 230 8.65 0.59 -7.26
C SER A 230 8.42 0.57 -8.78
N ASP A 231 9.00 -0.43 -9.44
CA ASP A 231 8.79 -0.70 -10.86
C ASP A 231 7.78 -1.84 -11.08
N THR A 232 7.52 -2.17 -12.34
CA THR A 232 6.57 -3.21 -12.73
C THR A 232 6.99 -4.62 -12.34
N GLN A 233 8.26 -4.84 -12.02
CA GLN A 233 8.79 -6.13 -11.56
C GLN A 233 8.91 -6.17 -10.03
N GLY A 234 9.37 -5.09 -9.44
CA GLY A 234 9.58 -4.99 -8.00
C GLY A 234 8.27 -4.94 -7.21
N VAL A 235 7.33 -4.08 -7.63
CA VAL A 235 6.03 -3.89 -6.96
C VAL A 235 4.94 -3.62 -8.01
N PRO A 236 4.47 -4.63 -8.75
CA PRO A 236 3.51 -4.45 -9.82
C PRO A 236 2.19 -3.85 -9.31
N GLY A 237 1.66 -2.87 -10.03
CA GLY A 237 0.40 -2.20 -9.71
C GLY A 237 0.42 -1.37 -8.42
N ARG A 238 1.59 -0.89 -7.99
CA ARG A 238 1.72 -0.04 -6.80
C ARG A 238 2.54 1.20 -7.12
N PHE A 239 1.85 2.23 -7.63
CA PHE A 239 2.42 3.51 -8.04
C PHE A 239 3.57 3.34 -9.06
N ASN A 240 3.36 2.52 -10.09
CA ASN A 240 4.33 2.34 -11.16
C ASN A 240 4.28 3.54 -12.10
N VAL A 241 5.43 4.15 -12.34
CA VAL A 241 5.52 5.40 -13.10
C VAL A 241 6.24 5.19 -14.42
N PHE A 242 5.64 5.71 -15.49
CA PHE A 242 6.14 5.66 -16.84
C PHE A 242 6.26 7.06 -17.41
N ASP A 243 7.23 7.28 -18.29
CA ASP A 243 7.28 8.44 -19.18
C ASP A 243 6.61 8.06 -20.51
N TYR A 244 5.62 8.82 -20.92
CA TYR A 244 4.95 8.66 -22.21
C TYR A 244 4.97 9.97 -22.99
N LYS A 245 5.88 10.11 -23.94
CA LYS A 245 6.02 11.33 -24.79
C LYS A 245 6.18 12.61 -23.95
N GLY A 246 6.87 12.52 -22.82
CA GLY A 246 7.05 13.62 -21.87
C GLY A 246 5.87 13.89 -20.94
N ALA A 247 4.85 13.05 -20.94
CA ALA A 247 3.80 12.99 -19.93
C ALA A 247 4.12 11.92 -18.87
N THR A 248 3.69 12.15 -17.65
CA THR A 248 3.81 11.16 -16.55
C THR A 248 2.57 10.28 -16.51
N VAL A 249 2.74 8.98 -16.68
CA VAL A 249 1.67 7.97 -16.49
C VAL A 249 1.96 7.19 -15.22
N ILE A 250 0.96 7.06 -14.35
CA ILE A 250 1.05 6.35 -13.09
C ILE A 250 0.00 5.25 -13.07
N ALA A 251 0.42 3.99 -12.87
CA ALA A 251 -0.48 2.86 -12.72
C ALA A 251 -0.53 2.39 -11.26
N ASP A 252 -1.73 2.24 -10.70
CA ASP A 252 -1.95 1.77 -9.33
C ASP A 252 -3.21 0.92 -9.23
N TYR A 253 -3.21 -0.07 -8.33
CA TYR A 253 -4.35 -0.94 -8.03
C TYR A 253 -5.25 -0.39 -6.91
N GLY A 254 -5.14 0.88 -6.56
CA GLY A 254 -5.96 1.53 -5.53
C GLY A 254 -7.44 1.55 -5.91
N HIS A 255 -8.29 0.84 -5.17
CA HIS A 255 -9.71 0.65 -5.49
C HIS A 255 -10.64 0.89 -4.28
N ASN A 256 -10.22 1.70 -3.33
CA ASN A 256 -11.03 2.12 -2.19
C ASN A 256 -10.82 3.61 -1.91
N PRO A 257 -11.78 4.29 -1.24
CA PRO A 257 -11.72 5.74 -1.01
C PRO A 257 -10.43 6.21 -0.32
N ASP A 258 -9.94 5.46 0.68
CA ASP A 258 -8.73 5.84 1.41
C ASP A 258 -7.47 5.75 0.53
N ALA A 259 -7.36 4.69 -0.30
CA ALA A 259 -6.28 4.56 -1.27
C ALA A 259 -6.33 5.68 -2.32
N ILE A 260 -7.51 5.98 -2.87
CA ILE A 260 -7.69 7.03 -3.86
C ILE A 260 -7.34 8.40 -3.27
N LYS A 261 -7.73 8.68 -2.03
CA LYS A 261 -7.36 9.93 -1.33
C LYS A 261 -5.83 10.06 -1.19
N ALA A 262 -5.14 8.98 -0.83
CA ALA A 262 -3.69 8.97 -0.73
C ALA A 262 -3.01 9.15 -2.09
N LEU A 263 -3.52 8.50 -3.15
CA LEU A 263 -3.05 8.65 -4.53
C LEU A 263 -3.28 10.09 -5.05
N VAL A 264 -4.45 10.66 -4.82
CA VAL A 264 -4.77 12.05 -5.17
C VAL A 264 -3.78 13.02 -4.50
N GLN A 265 -3.53 12.83 -3.21
CA GLN A 265 -2.53 13.64 -2.49
C GLN A 265 -1.14 13.51 -3.13
N ALA A 266 -0.70 12.28 -3.44
CA ALA A 266 0.58 12.02 -4.07
C ALA A 266 0.69 12.69 -5.44
N VAL A 267 -0.29 12.50 -6.34
CA VAL A 267 -0.24 13.08 -7.69
C VAL A 267 -0.42 14.60 -7.69
N THR A 268 -1.06 15.16 -6.67
CA THR A 268 -1.20 16.63 -6.53
C THR A 268 0.15 17.28 -6.20
N ASN A 269 1.03 16.57 -5.48
CA ASN A 269 2.38 17.03 -5.17
C ASN A 269 3.36 16.90 -6.36
N LEU A 270 2.98 16.19 -7.42
CA LEU A 270 3.81 16.06 -8.62
C LEU A 270 3.50 17.19 -9.62
N PRO A 271 4.49 17.70 -10.35
CA PRO A 271 4.27 18.73 -11.36
C PRO A 271 3.41 18.17 -12.50
N ALA A 272 2.38 18.93 -12.91
CA ALA A 272 1.56 18.60 -14.06
C ALA A 272 0.86 19.85 -14.62
N GLN A 273 0.77 19.96 -15.96
CA GLN A 273 -0.02 20.99 -16.64
C GLN A 273 -1.51 20.67 -16.56
N ARG A 274 -1.86 19.41 -16.81
CA ARG A 274 -3.21 18.86 -16.76
C ARG A 274 -3.16 17.49 -16.08
N ARG A 275 -4.21 17.16 -15.32
CA ARG A 275 -4.35 15.86 -14.67
C ARG A 275 -5.55 15.11 -15.20
N SER A 276 -5.35 13.88 -15.65
CA SER A 276 -6.41 12.96 -16.05
C SER A 276 -6.37 11.69 -15.20
N VAL A 277 -7.49 10.99 -15.12
CA VAL A 277 -7.59 9.73 -14.40
C VAL A 277 -8.45 8.73 -15.15
N VAL A 278 -8.03 7.47 -15.12
CA VAL A 278 -8.80 6.30 -15.59
C VAL A 278 -9.23 5.51 -14.37
N ILE A 279 -10.52 5.24 -14.20
CA ILE A 279 -11.06 4.57 -13.02
C ILE A 279 -12.23 3.65 -13.36
N SER A 280 -12.27 2.49 -12.69
CA SER A 280 -13.47 1.67 -12.51
C SER A 280 -13.82 1.52 -11.03
N GLY A 281 -14.92 0.88 -10.73
CA GLY A 281 -15.35 0.54 -9.38
C GLY A 281 -15.48 -0.96 -9.19
N ALA A 282 -15.03 -1.48 -8.06
CA ALA A 282 -15.27 -2.87 -7.69
C ALA A 282 -16.72 -3.09 -7.27
N GLY A 283 -17.47 -3.91 -8.00
CA GLY A 283 -18.91 -4.09 -7.80
C GLY A 283 -19.31 -4.72 -6.45
N ASP A 284 -18.38 -5.36 -5.76
CA ASP A 284 -18.57 -5.92 -4.40
C ASP A 284 -18.43 -4.87 -3.28
N ARG A 285 -18.23 -3.58 -3.63
CA ARG A 285 -18.20 -2.46 -2.69
C ARG A 285 -19.59 -1.88 -2.45
N ARG A 286 -19.76 -1.18 -1.31
CA ARG A 286 -20.98 -0.43 -1.04
C ARG A 286 -21.15 0.71 -2.03
N ASP A 287 -22.40 1.08 -2.33
CA ASP A 287 -22.74 2.17 -3.25
C ASP A 287 -22.04 3.48 -2.87
N ASP A 288 -22.06 3.80 -1.56
CA ASP A 288 -21.45 5.03 -1.06
C ASP A 288 -19.92 5.04 -1.23
N ASP A 289 -19.25 3.89 -1.09
CA ASP A 289 -17.81 3.79 -1.32
C ASP A 289 -17.47 4.02 -2.80
N ILE A 290 -18.30 3.49 -3.72
CA ILE A 290 -18.12 3.70 -5.17
C ILE A 290 -18.34 5.17 -5.53
N ARG A 291 -19.37 5.82 -5.00
CA ARG A 291 -19.62 7.27 -5.22
C ARG A 291 -18.48 8.11 -4.64
N GLU A 292 -18.02 7.79 -3.43
CA GLU A 292 -16.99 8.54 -2.74
C GLU A 292 -15.65 8.53 -3.51
N GLN A 293 -15.30 7.43 -4.17
CA GLN A 293 -14.10 7.35 -5.01
C GLN A 293 -14.08 8.44 -6.06
N THR A 294 -15.16 8.60 -6.83
CA THR A 294 -15.22 9.60 -7.89
C THR A 294 -15.51 11.00 -7.36
N ARG A 295 -16.14 11.16 -6.21
CA ARG A 295 -16.25 12.45 -5.53
C ARG A 295 -14.87 13.03 -5.19
N ILE A 296 -13.97 12.20 -4.65
CA ILE A 296 -12.58 12.59 -4.36
C ILE A 296 -11.85 12.96 -5.66
N ILE A 297 -12.01 12.16 -6.71
CA ILE A 297 -11.38 12.35 -8.01
C ILE A 297 -11.88 13.62 -8.70
N GLY A 298 -13.17 13.91 -8.65
CA GLY A 298 -13.80 15.05 -9.31
C GLY A 298 -13.29 16.41 -8.87
N ASP A 299 -12.76 16.50 -7.65
CA ASP A 299 -12.15 17.70 -7.10
C ASP A 299 -10.65 17.85 -7.43
N ALA A 300 -10.01 16.81 -7.98
CA ALA A 300 -8.56 16.75 -8.17
C ALA A 300 -8.11 16.68 -9.63
N PHE A 301 -8.94 16.11 -10.52
CA PHE A 301 -8.59 15.86 -11.91
C PHE A 301 -9.40 16.70 -12.91
N ASP A 302 -8.77 17.09 -14.01
CA ASP A 302 -9.38 17.87 -15.09
C ASP A 302 -10.25 16.99 -16.00
N GLU A 303 -9.81 15.74 -16.25
CA GLU A 303 -10.48 14.75 -17.08
C GLU A 303 -10.59 13.40 -16.35
N VAL A 304 -11.75 12.76 -16.51
CA VAL A 304 -12.05 11.45 -15.92
C VAL A 304 -12.52 10.51 -17.02
N VAL A 305 -11.88 9.36 -17.15
CA VAL A 305 -12.33 8.25 -17.98
C VAL A 305 -12.85 7.16 -17.06
N LEU A 306 -14.15 6.98 -17.02
CA LEU A 306 -14.81 5.90 -16.33
C LEU A 306 -14.81 4.66 -17.21
N TYR A 307 -14.43 3.50 -16.70
CA TYR A 307 -14.57 2.27 -17.47
C TYR A 307 -15.38 1.22 -16.71
N GLN A 308 -16.09 0.41 -17.50
CA GLN A 308 -16.73 -0.79 -16.98
C GLN A 308 -15.79 -1.96 -17.10
N ASP A 309 -15.51 -2.59 -15.97
CA ASP A 309 -14.76 -3.83 -15.91
C ASP A 309 -15.57 -5.00 -16.49
N ALA A 310 -14.87 -6.02 -16.99
CA ALA A 310 -15.49 -7.25 -17.50
C ALA A 310 -16.22 -8.04 -16.38
N CYS A 311 -15.71 -7.99 -15.15
CA CYS A 311 -16.29 -8.65 -13.98
C CYS A 311 -17.03 -7.65 -13.09
N GLN A 312 -18.36 -7.64 -13.15
CA GLN A 312 -19.20 -6.76 -12.34
C GLN A 312 -19.39 -7.22 -10.88
N ARG A 313 -18.79 -8.35 -10.48
CA ARG A 313 -18.82 -8.88 -9.11
C ARG A 313 -20.22 -8.92 -8.49
N GLY A 314 -21.22 -9.38 -9.29
CA GLY A 314 -22.61 -9.58 -8.88
C GLY A 314 -23.54 -8.40 -9.15
N ARG A 315 -23.06 -7.28 -9.68
CA ARG A 315 -23.92 -6.18 -10.16
C ARG A 315 -24.28 -6.34 -11.62
N VAL A 316 -25.37 -5.69 -12.03
CA VAL A 316 -25.76 -5.64 -13.44
C VAL A 316 -24.91 -4.65 -14.22
N ASP A 317 -24.85 -4.85 -15.54
CA ASP A 317 -24.12 -3.96 -16.44
C ASP A 317 -24.58 -2.50 -16.32
N GLY A 318 -23.62 -1.58 -16.27
CA GLY A 318 -23.85 -0.15 -16.15
C GLY A 318 -24.16 0.37 -14.74
N GLU A 319 -24.41 -0.52 -13.78
CA GLU A 319 -24.74 -0.09 -12.40
C GLU A 319 -23.53 0.60 -11.73
N VAL A 320 -22.34 0.02 -11.86
CA VAL A 320 -21.10 0.60 -11.30
C VAL A 320 -20.80 1.94 -11.96
N LEU A 321 -20.88 2.03 -13.30
CA LEU A 321 -20.69 3.30 -14.03
C LEU A 321 -21.66 4.38 -13.59
N LYS A 322 -22.93 4.03 -13.35
CA LYS A 322 -23.93 4.95 -12.84
C LYS A 322 -23.56 5.51 -11.46
N LEU A 323 -23.07 4.67 -10.56
CA LEU A 323 -22.62 5.09 -9.22
C LEU A 323 -21.38 5.98 -9.30
N LEU A 324 -20.40 5.63 -10.12
CA LEU A 324 -19.21 6.45 -10.37
C LEU A 324 -19.59 7.82 -10.94
N ARG A 325 -20.53 7.88 -11.89
CA ARG A 325 -21.03 9.14 -12.46
C ARG A 325 -21.73 10.00 -11.41
N GLN A 326 -22.55 9.38 -10.53
CA GLN A 326 -23.20 10.09 -9.42
C GLN A 326 -22.17 10.74 -8.49
N GLY A 327 -21.05 10.10 -8.22
CA GLY A 327 -19.98 10.67 -7.40
C GLY A 327 -19.31 11.91 -8.03
N LEU A 328 -19.37 12.07 -9.35
CA LEU A 328 -18.86 13.26 -10.06
C LEU A 328 -19.86 14.43 -10.08
N GLU A 329 -21.10 14.23 -9.65
CA GLU A 329 -22.07 15.32 -9.59
C GLU A 329 -21.58 16.43 -8.63
N GLY A 330 -21.49 17.65 -9.15
CA GLY A 330 -20.97 18.80 -8.39
C GLY A 330 -19.44 18.87 -8.29
N ALA A 331 -18.70 18.07 -9.05
CA ALA A 331 -17.24 18.11 -9.11
C ALA A 331 -16.71 19.52 -9.39
N LYS A 332 -15.71 19.97 -8.62
CA LYS A 332 -15.19 21.34 -8.72
C LYS A 332 -14.19 21.52 -9.83
N ARG A 333 -13.43 20.47 -10.16
CA ARG A 333 -12.33 20.54 -11.13
C ARG A 333 -12.61 19.82 -12.43
N THR A 334 -13.25 18.64 -12.40
CA THR A 334 -13.50 17.85 -13.60
C THR A 334 -14.33 18.61 -14.64
N ARG A 335 -13.83 18.71 -15.87
CA ARG A 335 -14.47 19.37 -17.01
C ARG A 335 -14.93 18.39 -18.07
N GLN A 336 -14.31 17.22 -18.14
CA GLN A 336 -14.60 16.20 -19.13
C GLN A 336 -14.73 14.83 -18.47
N VAL A 337 -15.77 14.10 -18.84
CA VAL A 337 -16.02 12.72 -18.40
C VAL A 337 -16.33 11.87 -19.61
N ASP A 338 -15.59 10.78 -19.80
CA ASP A 338 -15.86 9.76 -20.81
C ASP A 338 -16.26 8.45 -20.12
N GLU A 339 -17.11 7.65 -20.76
CA GLU A 339 -17.45 6.30 -20.34
C GLU A 339 -17.06 5.31 -21.42
N ILE A 340 -16.33 4.28 -21.04
CA ILE A 340 -15.75 3.29 -21.97
C ILE A 340 -15.97 1.89 -21.40
N TYR A 341 -16.32 0.95 -22.28
CA TYR A 341 -16.42 -0.45 -21.92
C TYR A 341 -15.07 -1.14 -22.19
N GLY A 342 -14.42 -1.57 -21.12
CA GLY A 342 -13.14 -2.26 -21.13
C GLY A 342 -11.96 -1.39 -20.70
N GLU A 343 -11.12 -1.98 -19.84
CA GLU A 343 -9.96 -1.33 -19.20
C GLU A 343 -8.94 -0.83 -20.24
N PHE A 344 -8.54 -1.69 -21.16
CA PHE A 344 -7.49 -1.35 -22.14
C PHE A 344 -7.90 -0.25 -23.11
N LEU A 345 -9.16 -0.22 -23.53
CA LEU A 345 -9.68 0.85 -24.38
C LEU A 345 -9.73 2.19 -23.62
N ALA A 346 -10.03 2.15 -22.33
CA ALA A 346 -10.01 3.34 -21.49
C ALA A 346 -8.58 3.87 -21.28
N ILE A 347 -7.62 2.97 -21.07
CA ILE A 347 -6.18 3.29 -21.00
C ILE A 347 -5.73 3.95 -22.30
N ASP A 348 -6.02 3.34 -23.45
CA ASP A 348 -5.65 3.86 -24.76
C ASP A 348 -6.22 5.26 -24.98
N LYS A 349 -7.51 5.43 -24.67
CA LYS A 349 -8.20 6.72 -24.83
C LYS A 349 -7.58 7.83 -23.99
N ALA A 350 -7.23 7.52 -22.73
CA ALA A 350 -6.58 8.48 -21.86
C ALA A 350 -5.17 8.82 -22.34
N MET A 351 -4.36 7.80 -22.73
CA MET A 351 -2.98 8.00 -23.18
C MET A 351 -2.90 8.76 -24.50
N GLU A 352 -3.83 8.55 -25.44
CA GLU A 352 -3.88 9.27 -26.74
C GLU A 352 -4.04 10.79 -26.58
N ARG A 353 -4.63 11.25 -25.47
CA ARG A 353 -4.88 12.68 -25.22
C ARG A 353 -3.76 13.38 -24.44
N LEU A 354 -2.74 12.64 -24.00
CA LEU A 354 -1.66 13.19 -23.20
C LEU A 354 -0.72 14.02 -24.06
N ASN A 355 -0.38 15.19 -23.53
CA ASN A 355 0.65 16.07 -24.05
C ASN A 355 1.84 16.10 -23.08
N GLN A 356 2.96 16.61 -23.56
CA GLN A 356 4.14 16.83 -22.70
C GLN A 356 3.77 17.66 -21.46
N GLY A 357 4.18 17.19 -20.30
CA GLY A 357 3.91 17.83 -19.01
C GLY A 357 2.56 17.48 -18.40
N ASP A 358 1.72 16.67 -19.04
CA ASP A 358 0.49 16.13 -18.45
C ASP A 358 0.79 14.99 -17.46
N LEU A 359 -0.16 14.70 -16.58
CA LEU A 359 -0.13 13.53 -15.69
C LEU A 359 -1.42 12.74 -15.81
N CYS A 360 -1.31 11.43 -16.01
CA CYS A 360 -2.43 10.50 -16.01
C CYS A 360 -2.27 9.45 -14.90
N LEU A 361 -3.24 9.38 -13.98
CA LEU A 361 -3.36 8.28 -13.04
C LEU A 361 -4.28 7.21 -13.63
N ILE A 362 -3.80 5.99 -13.73
CA ILE A 362 -4.55 4.85 -14.24
C ILE A 362 -4.78 3.89 -13.07
N LEU A 363 -6.03 3.78 -12.63
CA LEU A 363 -6.44 2.82 -11.61
C LEU A 363 -6.78 1.51 -12.32
N ILE A 364 -5.83 0.58 -12.26
CA ILE A 364 -5.88 -0.70 -12.98
C ILE A 364 -6.59 -1.78 -12.16
N ASP A 365 -7.32 -2.69 -12.83
CA ASP A 365 -7.91 -3.89 -12.22
C ASP A 365 -7.14 -5.16 -12.58
N GLN A 366 -6.86 -5.38 -13.87
CA GLN A 366 -6.06 -6.50 -14.37
C GLN A 366 -4.56 -6.14 -14.33
N VAL A 367 -3.94 -6.32 -13.15
CA VAL A 367 -2.61 -5.73 -12.85
C VAL A 367 -1.55 -6.11 -13.88
N GLU A 368 -1.34 -7.42 -14.15
CA GLU A 368 -0.27 -7.88 -15.04
C GLU A 368 -0.52 -7.46 -16.47
N GLU A 369 -1.74 -7.66 -16.96
CA GLU A 369 -2.16 -7.37 -18.32
C GLU A 369 -2.17 -5.85 -18.58
N ALA A 370 -2.68 -5.06 -17.64
CA ALA A 370 -2.70 -3.60 -17.77
C ALA A 370 -1.29 -3.01 -17.77
N LEU A 371 -0.39 -3.49 -16.91
CA LEU A 371 1.00 -3.05 -16.90
C LEU A 371 1.72 -3.45 -18.19
N ALA A 372 1.47 -4.64 -18.73
CA ALA A 372 2.02 -5.06 -20.02
C ALA A 372 1.51 -4.18 -21.16
N HIS A 373 0.20 -3.87 -21.17
CA HIS A 373 -0.43 -3.00 -22.15
C HIS A 373 0.15 -1.56 -22.11
N ILE A 374 0.25 -0.96 -20.91
CA ILE A 374 0.86 0.37 -20.74
C ILE A 374 2.31 0.35 -21.20
N THR A 375 3.09 -0.67 -20.82
CA THR A 375 4.49 -0.80 -21.22
C THR A 375 4.64 -0.88 -22.74
N GLN A 376 3.77 -1.62 -23.41
CA GLN A 376 3.75 -1.69 -24.89
C GLN A 376 3.46 -0.32 -25.52
N ARG A 377 2.50 0.43 -24.97
CA ARG A 377 2.15 1.78 -25.45
C ARG A 377 3.25 2.80 -25.20
N VAL A 378 3.99 2.68 -24.12
CA VAL A 378 5.12 3.56 -23.80
C VAL A 378 6.30 3.32 -24.74
N ASN A 379 6.50 2.08 -25.18
CA ASN A 379 7.61 1.68 -26.07
C ASN A 379 7.29 1.80 -27.57
N SER A 380 6.04 2.15 -27.94
CA SER A 380 5.61 2.35 -29.33
C SER A 380 5.71 3.81 -29.75
#